data_de843b25ad291a0b77cc184eed512ee8
#
_entry.id   de843b25ad291a0b77cc184eed512ee8
#
_cell.length_a   1.000
_cell.length_b   1.000
_cell.length_c   1.000
_cell.angle_alpha   90.00
_cell.angle_beta   90.00
_cell.angle_gamma   90.00
#
_symmetry.space_group_name_H-M   'P 1'
#
loop_
_entity.id
_entity.type
_entity.pdbx_description
1 polymer ?
#
loop_
_entity_poly.entity_id
_entity_poly.type
_entity_poly.pdbx_seq_one_letter_code
_entity_poly.pdbx_strand_id
1 'polypeptide(L)'
;MLTLLLLGGMMGCAPAPLVVPPEAAQVPPPKPRHIETSAQIRLKNALIGRDDMSAAQVAELSDQLLADDSALNNQETMARLELLILKTMKSSDKSHRATLWRSLGIIHYHQHKYKQARQELQAANELNPQNARTHFYLACLFAHQGQIYERLGKRRISRQQFKRASIEMGMARKLEPHNPLYKKNARQIIHQENGT
;
A
#
# COMPACT_ATOMS: atom_id res chain seq x y z
N MET A 1 -64.46 57.74 39.63
CA MET A 1 -63.47 58.45 38.78
C MET A 1 -62.73 57.39 37.93
N LEU A 2 -62.99 57.42 36.64
CA LEU A 2 -62.56 56.43 35.67
C LEU A 2 -61.42 57.05 34.83
N THR A 3 -60.22 56.55 34.93
CA THR A 3 -59.08 57.02 34.16
C THR A 3 -58.79 56.05 33.04
N LEU A 4 -59.05 56.52 31.84
CA LEU A 4 -58.84 55.78 30.60
C LEU A 4 -57.39 55.95 30.13
N LEU A 5 -56.59 54.84 30.06
CA LEU A 5 -55.25 54.87 29.51
C LEU A 5 -55.31 54.32 28.06
N LEU A 6 -55.05 55.20 27.13
CA LEU A 6 -54.87 54.92 25.71
C LEU A 6 -53.47 54.37 25.51
N LEU A 7 -53.37 53.09 25.15
CA LEU A 7 -52.15 52.45 24.64
C LEU A 7 -52.07 52.58 23.13
N GLY A 8 -51.24 53.53 22.68
CA GLY A 8 -50.88 53.71 21.28
C GLY A 8 -50.00 52.50 20.76
N GLY A 9 -50.55 51.75 19.87
CA GLY A 9 -49.80 50.69 19.20
C GLY A 9 -48.85 51.27 18.15
N MET A 10 -47.56 51.15 18.37
CA MET A 10 -46.55 51.34 17.33
C MET A 10 -46.45 50.08 16.48
N MET A 11 -46.98 50.14 15.25
CA MET A 11 -46.69 49.14 14.22
C MET A 11 -45.23 49.27 13.77
N GLY A 12 -44.35 48.45 14.33
CA GLY A 12 -42.99 48.26 13.84
C GLY A 12 -43.02 47.51 12.54
N CYS A 13 -42.59 48.11 11.43
CA CYS A 13 -42.30 47.43 10.18
C CYS A 13 -41.11 46.49 10.44
N ALA A 14 -41.35 45.16 10.40
CA ALA A 14 -40.28 44.17 10.39
C ALA A 14 -39.51 44.25 9.05
N PRO A 15 -38.18 44.33 9.05
CA PRO A 15 -37.41 44.27 7.80
C PRO A 15 -37.63 42.92 7.11
N ALA A 16 -37.81 42.95 5.79
CA ALA A 16 -37.95 41.76 4.97
C ALA A 16 -36.71 40.87 5.13
N PRO A 17 -36.87 39.53 5.19
CA PRO A 17 -35.72 38.60 5.26
C PRO A 17 -34.85 38.77 4.00
N LEU A 18 -33.55 39.01 4.23
CA LEU A 18 -32.53 39.02 3.18
C LEU A 18 -32.57 37.64 2.48
N VAL A 19 -33.04 37.62 1.26
CA VAL A 19 -32.91 36.44 0.38
C VAL A 19 -31.43 36.32 0.03
N VAL A 20 -30.70 35.43 0.75
CA VAL A 20 -29.33 35.05 0.39
C VAL A 20 -29.44 34.32 -0.94
N PRO A 21 -28.75 34.76 -2.01
CA PRO A 21 -28.72 33.99 -3.26
C PRO A 21 -28.20 32.60 -2.95
N PRO A 22 -28.73 31.53 -3.59
CA PRO A 22 -28.17 30.20 -3.42
C PRO A 22 -26.68 30.24 -3.78
N GLU A 23 -25.85 29.94 -2.79
CA GLU A 23 -24.40 29.86 -2.92
C GLU A 23 -24.10 29.00 -4.16
N ALA A 24 -23.54 29.63 -5.19
CA ALA A 24 -23.23 28.97 -6.44
C ALA A 24 -22.46 27.71 -6.10
N ALA A 25 -23.04 26.55 -6.38
CA ALA A 25 -22.44 25.25 -6.09
C ALA A 25 -21.00 25.28 -6.63
N GLN A 26 -20.03 25.34 -5.73
CA GLN A 26 -18.62 25.35 -6.08
C GLN A 26 -18.37 24.04 -6.82
N VAL A 27 -18.18 24.14 -8.13
CA VAL A 27 -17.75 23.00 -8.95
C VAL A 27 -16.46 22.50 -8.32
N PRO A 28 -16.41 21.22 -7.84
CA PRO A 28 -15.22 20.71 -7.21
C PRO A 28 -14.05 20.87 -8.17
N PRO A 29 -12.87 21.29 -7.70
CA PRO A 29 -11.71 21.50 -8.55
C PRO A 29 -11.46 20.23 -9.36
N PRO A 30 -11.12 20.34 -10.64
CA PRO A 30 -10.86 19.17 -11.50
C PRO A 30 -9.79 18.31 -10.82
N LYS A 31 -10.07 17.00 -10.67
CA LYS A 31 -9.11 16.06 -10.11
C LYS A 31 -7.79 16.22 -10.87
N PRO A 32 -6.65 16.31 -10.17
CA PRO A 32 -5.35 16.42 -10.83
C PRO A 32 -5.21 15.27 -11.84
N ARG A 33 -4.89 15.62 -13.09
CA ARG A 33 -4.66 14.62 -14.14
C ARG A 33 -3.47 13.78 -13.71
N HIS A 34 -3.69 12.51 -13.47
CA HIS A 34 -2.63 11.56 -13.16
C HIS A 34 -1.76 11.41 -14.41
N ILE A 35 -0.54 11.96 -14.37
CA ILE A 35 0.43 11.79 -15.47
C ILE A 35 0.99 10.38 -15.34
N GLU A 36 0.68 9.50 -16.29
CA GLU A 36 1.22 8.14 -16.32
C GLU A 36 2.76 8.20 -16.49
N THR A 37 3.48 7.44 -15.69
CA THR A 37 4.93 7.31 -15.83
C THR A 37 5.28 6.46 -17.06
N SER A 38 6.52 6.56 -17.54
CA SER A 38 7.01 5.73 -18.67
C SER A 38 6.85 4.23 -18.39
N ALA A 39 7.04 3.80 -17.13
CA ALA A 39 6.85 2.42 -16.70
C ALA A 39 5.36 1.99 -16.78
N GLN A 40 4.43 2.84 -16.39
CA GLN A 40 2.99 2.57 -16.51
C GLN A 40 2.54 2.47 -17.98
N ILE A 41 3.10 3.31 -18.87
CA ILE A 41 2.83 3.25 -20.30
C ILE A 41 3.37 1.94 -20.89
N ARG A 42 4.59 1.52 -20.54
CA ARG A 42 5.16 0.23 -20.96
C ARG A 42 4.31 -0.94 -20.49
N LEU A 43 3.87 -0.95 -19.22
CA LEU A 43 2.97 -1.96 -18.68
C LEU A 43 1.69 -2.09 -19.50
N LYS A 44 1.07 -0.96 -19.84
CA LYS A 44 -0.14 -0.91 -20.66
C LYS A 44 0.10 -1.49 -22.06
N ASN A 45 1.19 -1.08 -22.72
CA ASN A 45 1.55 -1.55 -24.05
C ASN A 45 1.83 -3.07 -24.09
N ALA A 46 2.51 -3.61 -23.06
CA ALA A 46 2.75 -5.04 -22.93
C ALA A 46 1.46 -5.85 -22.79
N LEU A 47 0.49 -5.36 -22.04
CA LEU A 47 -0.81 -6.05 -21.84
C LEU A 47 -1.66 -6.08 -23.11
N ILE A 48 -1.64 -5.03 -23.91
CA ILE A 48 -2.41 -4.96 -25.18
C ILE A 48 -1.64 -5.56 -26.37
N GLY A 49 -0.47 -6.17 -26.13
CA GLY A 49 0.32 -6.85 -27.14
C GLY A 49 1.07 -5.91 -28.12
N ARG A 50 1.23 -4.64 -27.75
CA ARG A 50 2.06 -3.68 -28.52
C ARG A 50 3.54 -3.78 -28.20
N ASP A 51 3.89 -4.34 -27.04
CA ASP A 51 5.24 -4.53 -26.57
C ASP A 51 5.36 -5.99 -26.12
N ASP A 52 6.11 -6.81 -26.86
CA ASP A 52 6.36 -8.20 -26.50
C ASP A 52 7.58 -8.27 -25.58
N MET A 53 7.31 -8.36 -24.28
CA MET A 53 8.32 -8.31 -23.23
C MET A 53 8.82 -9.70 -22.85
N SER A 54 10.13 -9.87 -22.83
CA SER A 54 10.78 -11.05 -22.25
C SER A 54 10.59 -11.10 -20.70
N ALA A 55 10.79 -12.27 -20.12
CA ALA A 55 10.72 -12.43 -18.66
C ALA A 55 11.69 -11.49 -17.90
N ALA A 56 12.87 -11.24 -18.47
CA ALA A 56 13.84 -10.28 -17.93
C ALA A 56 13.27 -8.85 -17.91
N GLN A 57 12.68 -8.40 -19.00
CA GLN A 57 12.10 -7.07 -19.10
C GLN A 57 10.87 -6.89 -18.19
N VAL A 58 10.05 -7.94 -18.04
CA VAL A 58 8.93 -7.90 -17.09
C VAL A 58 9.43 -7.86 -15.64
N ALA A 59 10.50 -8.59 -15.32
CA ALA A 59 11.12 -8.54 -13.99
C ALA A 59 11.68 -7.13 -13.68
N GLU A 60 12.38 -6.53 -14.63
CA GLU A 60 12.90 -5.16 -14.51
C GLU A 60 11.78 -4.13 -14.36
N LEU A 61 10.75 -4.20 -15.21
CA LEU A 61 9.58 -3.32 -15.14
C LEU A 61 8.87 -3.45 -13.79
N SER A 62 8.77 -4.69 -13.27
CA SER A 62 8.20 -4.95 -11.95
C SER A 62 8.99 -4.26 -10.85
N ASP A 63 10.32 -4.35 -10.88
CA ASP A 63 11.18 -3.69 -9.89
C ASP A 63 11.07 -2.17 -9.97
N GLN A 64 10.98 -1.59 -11.16
CA GLN A 64 10.78 -0.15 -11.37
C GLN A 64 9.44 0.32 -10.79
N LEU A 65 8.34 -0.36 -11.11
CA LEU A 65 7.00 0.01 -10.63
C LEU A 65 6.85 -0.18 -9.13
N LEU A 66 7.40 -1.27 -8.58
CA LEU A 66 7.31 -1.55 -7.14
C LEU A 66 8.30 -0.73 -6.29
N ALA A 67 9.22 0.00 -6.90
CA ALA A 67 10.06 0.99 -6.22
C ALA A 67 9.36 2.35 -6.04
N ASP A 68 8.25 2.59 -6.75
CA ASP A 68 7.50 3.83 -6.74
C ASP A 68 6.27 3.70 -5.82
N ASP A 69 6.25 4.47 -4.73
CA ASP A 69 5.13 4.49 -3.79
C ASP A 69 3.81 4.91 -4.46
N SER A 70 3.86 5.72 -5.50
CA SER A 70 2.66 6.13 -6.25
C SER A 70 2.05 4.96 -7.01
N ALA A 71 2.89 4.08 -7.58
CA ALA A 71 2.45 2.87 -8.25
C ALA A 71 1.91 1.84 -7.25
N LEU A 72 2.55 1.67 -6.09
CA LEU A 72 2.08 0.78 -5.01
C LEU A 72 0.69 1.15 -4.48
N ASN A 73 0.35 2.44 -4.49
CA ASN A 73 -0.96 2.94 -4.06
C ASN A 73 -2.02 2.92 -5.19
N ASN A 74 -1.62 2.59 -6.43
CA ASN A 74 -2.53 2.54 -7.58
C ASN A 74 -2.98 1.09 -7.83
N GLN A 75 -4.19 0.76 -7.38
CA GLN A 75 -4.77 -0.58 -7.51
C GLN A 75 -4.84 -1.07 -8.96
N GLU A 76 -5.13 -0.18 -9.92
CA GLU A 76 -5.20 -0.55 -11.33
C GLU A 76 -3.82 -0.92 -11.88
N THR A 77 -2.79 -0.14 -11.54
CA THR A 77 -1.39 -0.46 -11.92
C THR A 77 -0.97 -1.79 -11.31
N MET A 78 -1.30 -2.05 -10.04
CA MET A 78 -0.98 -3.32 -9.37
C MET A 78 -1.69 -4.51 -10.03
N ALA A 79 -2.98 -4.38 -10.34
CA ALA A 79 -3.74 -5.45 -11.01
C ALA A 79 -3.19 -5.75 -12.42
N ARG A 80 -2.83 -4.72 -13.16
CA ARG A 80 -2.21 -4.87 -14.49
C ARG A 80 -0.85 -5.55 -14.40
N LEU A 81 -0.03 -5.16 -13.43
CA LEU A 81 1.28 -5.77 -13.22
C LEU A 81 1.16 -7.24 -12.80
N GLU A 82 0.25 -7.57 -11.89
CA GLU A 82 -0.08 -8.93 -11.48
C GLU A 82 -0.41 -9.80 -12.70
N LEU A 83 -1.30 -9.33 -13.58
CA LEU A 83 -1.70 -10.04 -14.79
C LEU A 83 -0.51 -10.29 -15.73
N LEU A 84 0.34 -9.28 -15.95
CA LEU A 84 1.52 -9.42 -16.80
C LEU A 84 2.51 -10.43 -16.23
N ILE A 85 2.77 -10.37 -14.92
CA ILE A 85 3.66 -11.32 -14.22
C ILE A 85 3.12 -12.75 -14.35
N LEU A 86 1.84 -12.98 -14.10
CA LEU A 86 1.23 -14.31 -14.19
C LEU A 86 1.30 -14.88 -15.61
N LYS A 87 1.12 -14.05 -16.64
CA LYS A 87 1.30 -14.43 -18.05
C LYS A 87 2.74 -14.86 -18.32
N THR A 88 3.71 -14.11 -17.81
CA THR A 88 5.15 -14.32 -18.07
C THR A 88 5.74 -15.45 -17.24
N MET A 89 5.19 -15.74 -16.05
CA MET A 89 5.72 -16.73 -15.12
C MET A 89 5.89 -18.11 -15.75
N LYS A 90 5.00 -18.49 -16.66
CA LYS A 90 5.01 -19.82 -17.32
C LYS A 90 6.24 -20.04 -18.19
N SER A 91 6.76 -18.99 -18.81
CA SER A 91 7.91 -19.02 -19.72
C SER A 91 9.21 -18.52 -19.09
N SER A 92 9.20 -18.11 -17.81
CA SER A 92 10.36 -17.55 -17.13
C SER A 92 11.35 -18.62 -16.69
N ASP A 93 12.64 -18.30 -16.82
CA ASP A 93 13.72 -19.08 -16.23
C ASP A 93 13.79 -18.93 -14.70
N LYS A 94 14.66 -19.73 -14.04
CA LYS A 94 14.79 -19.73 -12.58
C LYS A 94 15.22 -18.38 -12.02
N SER A 95 16.08 -17.65 -12.72
CA SER A 95 16.62 -16.35 -12.26
C SER A 95 15.53 -15.28 -12.21
N HIS A 96 14.80 -15.09 -13.29
CA HIS A 96 13.73 -14.11 -13.38
C HIS A 96 12.51 -14.51 -12.56
N ARG A 97 12.27 -15.83 -12.41
CA ARG A 97 11.18 -16.37 -11.59
C ARG A 97 11.26 -15.91 -10.13
N ALA A 98 12.47 -15.83 -9.55
CA ALA A 98 12.64 -15.31 -8.19
C ALA A 98 12.14 -13.86 -8.07
N THR A 99 12.47 -13.01 -9.03
CA THR A 99 11.99 -11.62 -9.08
C THR A 99 10.50 -11.53 -9.28
N LEU A 100 9.94 -12.33 -10.18
CA LEU A 100 8.49 -12.35 -10.44
C LEU A 100 7.69 -12.83 -9.23
N TRP A 101 8.14 -13.89 -8.53
CA TRP A 101 7.53 -14.31 -7.25
C TRP A 101 7.60 -13.24 -6.18
N ARG A 102 8.74 -12.58 -6.03
CA ARG A 102 8.88 -11.45 -5.10
C ARG A 102 7.88 -10.33 -5.45
N SER A 103 7.77 -9.99 -6.72
CA SER A 103 6.86 -8.93 -7.19
C SER A 103 5.40 -9.26 -6.91
N LEU A 104 4.95 -10.51 -7.17
CA LEU A 104 3.61 -10.97 -6.79
C LEU A 104 3.40 -10.87 -5.28
N GLY A 105 4.36 -11.34 -4.50
CA GLY A 105 4.28 -11.28 -3.03
C GLY A 105 4.16 -9.85 -2.51
N ILE A 106 4.86 -8.89 -3.12
CA ILE A 106 4.74 -7.47 -2.77
C ILE A 106 3.36 -6.93 -3.15
N ILE A 107 2.88 -7.20 -4.35
CA ILE A 107 1.55 -6.80 -4.81
C ILE A 107 0.47 -7.34 -3.85
N HIS A 108 0.50 -8.63 -3.56
CA HIS A 108 -0.46 -9.25 -2.66
C HIS A 108 -0.34 -8.74 -1.21
N TYR A 109 0.85 -8.36 -0.74
CA TYR A 109 1.02 -7.70 0.54
C TYR A 109 0.25 -6.36 0.59
N HIS A 110 0.39 -5.53 -0.43
CA HIS A 110 -0.31 -4.24 -0.53
C HIS A 110 -1.83 -4.40 -0.77
N GLN A 111 -2.25 -5.52 -1.37
CA GLN A 111 -3.65 -5.90 -1.49
C GLN A 111 -4.22 -6.57 -0.22
N HIS A 112 -3.46 -6.64 0.88
CA HIS A 112 -3.83 -7.33 2.14
C HIS A 112 -4.11 -8.83 2.00
N LYS A 113 -3.69 -9.45 0.90
CA LYS A 113 -3.75 -10.91 0.66
C LYS A 113 -2.57 -11.62 1.32
N TYR A 114 -2.41 -11.46 2.64
CA TYR A 114 -1.19 -11.83 3.38
C TYR A 114 -0.80 -13.31 3.30
N LYS A 115 -1.77 -14.22 3.17
CA LYS A 115 -1.49 -15.66 3.01
C LYS A 115 -0.79 -15.94 1.68
N GLN A 116 -1.29 -15.37 0.59
CA GLN A 116 -0.71 -15.49 -0.75
C GLN A 116 0.66 -14.81 -0.79
N ALA A 117 0.75 -13.56 -0.33
CA ALA A 117 2.00 -12.81 -0.24
C ALA A 117 3.10 -13.61 0.46
N ARG A 118 2.79 -14.30 1.56
CA ARG A 118 3.76 -15.13 2.27
C ARG A 118 4.25 -16.32 1.45
N GLN A 119 3.36 -17.03 0.78
CA GLN A 119 3.73 -18.19 -0.07
C GLN A 119 4.65 -17.76 -1.21
N GLU A 120 4.35 -16.66 -1.87
CA GLU A 120 5.10 -16.13 -2.99
C GLU A 120 6.46 -15.58 -2.58
N LEU A 121 6.53 -14.84 -1.47
CA LEU A 121 7.79 -14.36 -0.92
C LEU A 121 8.68 -15.51 -0.41
N GLN A 122 8.10 -16.58 0.13
CA GLN A 122 8.86 -17.76 0.49
C GLN A 122 9.42 -18.45 -0.75
N ALA A 123 8.62 -18.63 -1.81
CA ALA A 123 9.10 -19.17 -3.09
C ALA A 123 10.21 -18.30 -3.71
N ALA A 124 10.07 -16.98 -3.64
CA ALA A 124 11.12 -16.05 -4.06
C ALA A 124 12.41 -16.22 -3.26
N ASN A 125 12.29 -16.38 -1.92
CA ASN A 125 13.42 -16.57 -1.03
C ASN A 125 14.16 -17.89 -1.24
N GLU A 126 13.43 -18.96 -1.55
CA GLU A 126 14.01 -20.27 -1.92
C GLU A 126 14.84 -20.19 -3.20
N LEU A 127 14.41 -19.39 -4.17
CA LEU A 127 15.12 -19.20 -5.43
C LEU A 127 16.28 -18.21 -5.32
N ASN A 128 16.14 -17.16 -4.51
CA ASN A 128 17.16 -16.13 -4.28
C ASN A 128 17.14 -15.65 -2.82
N PRO A 129 17.88 -16.30 -1.92
CA PRO A 129 17.95 -15.92 -0.50
C PRO A 129 18.79 -14.66 -0.23
N GLN A 130 19.45 -14.09 -1.24
CA GLN A 130 20.28 -12.89 -1.11
C GLN A 130 19.53 -11.61 -1.53
N ASN A 131 18.21 -11.59 -1.39
CA ASN A 131 17.42 -10.42 -1.75
C ASN A 131 16.84 -9.72 -0.51
N ALA A 132 17.38 -8.53 -0.20
CA ALA A 132 17.00 -7.76 0.98
C ALA A 132 15.51 -7.41 1.00
N ARG A 133 14.92 -7.10 -0.15
CA ARG A 133 13.52 -6.72 -0.26
C ARG A 133 12.56 -7.87 0.05
N THR A 134 12.93 -9.10 -0.35
CA THR A 134 12.18 -10.31 0.02
C THR A 134 12.14 -10.49 1.53
N HIS A 135 13.30 -10.43 2.20
CA HIS A 135 13.39 -10.52 3.66
C HIS A 135 12.63 -9.40 4.36
N PHE A 136 12.68 -8.17 3.84
CA PHE A 136 11.92 -7.05 4.39
C PHE A 136 10.42 -7.33 4.40
N TYR A 137 9.83 -7.76 3.29
CA TYR A 137 8.40 -8.05 3.23
C TYR A 137 8.00 -9.28 4.04
N LEU A 138 8.86 -10.32 4.12
CA LEU A 138 8.65 -11.44 5.04
C LEU A 138 8.62 -10.97 6.50
N ALA A 139 9.54 -10.07 6.89
CA ALA A 139 9.54 -9.48 8.22
C ALA A 139 8.24 -8.72 8.52
N CYS A 140 7.77 -7.90 7.59
CA CYS A 140 6.50 -7.18 7.72
C CYS A 140 5.30 -8.13 7.89
N LEU A 141 5.26 -9.24 7.14
CA LEU A 141 4.21 -10.25 7.25
C LEU A 141 4.22 -10.96 8.62
N PHE A 142 5.41 -11.34 9.12
CA PHE A 142 5.52 -11.95 10.45
C PHE A 142 5.16 -10.97 11.55
N ALA A 143 5.57 -9.70 11.45
CA ALA A 143 5.20 -8.66 12.41
C ALA A 143 3.67 -8.46 12.42
N HIS A 144 3.03 -8.38 11.26
CA HIS A 144 1.58 -8.30 11.16
C HIS A 144 0.87 -9.49 11.80
N GLN A 145 1.36 -10.72 11.59
CA GLN A 145 0.83 -11.91 12.25
C GLN A 145 1.03 -11.85 13.78
N GLY A 146 2.18 -11.36 14.23
CA GLY A 146 2.45 -11.14 15.66
C GLY A 146 1.41 -10.23 16.29
N GLN A 147 1.10 -9.10 15.68
CA GLN A 147 0.07 -8.16 16.13
C GLN A 147 -1.33 -8.79 16.19
N ILE A 148 -1.69 -9.63 15.21
CA ILE A 148 -2.98 -10.34 15.23
C ILE A 148 -3.04 -11.28 16.45
N TYR A 149 -2.00 -12.09 16.70
CA TYR A 149 -1.97 -13.01 17.84
C TYR A 149 -1.92 -12.29 19.18
N GLU A 150 -1.30 -11.12 19.24
CA GLU A 150 -1.29 -10.26 20.43
C GLU A 150 -2.72 -9.78 20.76
N ARG A 151 -3.45 -9.25 19.78
CA ARG A 151 -4.86 -8.85 19.94
C ARG A 151 -5.77 -10.01 20.36
N LEU A 152 -5.44 -11.24 19.96
CA LEU A 152 -6.14 -12.46 20.36
C LEU A 152 -5.70 -13.01 21.72
N GLY A 153 -4.83 -12.31 22.44
CA GLY A 153 -4.29 -12.74 23.74
C GLY A 153 -3.32 -13.94 23.67
N LYS A 154 -2.94 -14.36 22.46
CA LYS A 154 -2.06 -15.52 22.25
C LYS A 154 -0.57 -15.12 22.32
N ARG A 155 -0.14 -14.59 23.47
CA ARG A 155 1.18 -13.99 23.68
C ARG A 155 2.34 -14.87 23.25
N ARG A 156 2.31 -16.18 23.54
CA ARG A 156 3.40 -17.11 23.15
C ARG A 156 3.57 -17.16 21.63
N ILE A 157 2.47 -17.22 20.88
CA ILE A 157 2.51 -17.29 19.42
C ILE A 157 2.92 -15.92 18.86
N SER A 158 2.38 -14.84 19.43
CA SER A 158 2.75 -13.46 19.07
C SER A 158 4.26 -13.26 19.15
N ARG A 159 4.87 -13.57 20.30
CA ARG A 159 6.32 -13.47 20.51
C ARG A 159 7.11 -14.29 19.49
N GLN A 160 6.65 -15.50 19.16
CA GLN A 160 7.30 -16.33 18.13
C GLN A 160 7.25 -15.68 16.75
N GLN A 161 6.15 -15.01 16.38
CA GLN A 161 6.06 -14.30 15.13
C GLN A 161 6.96 -13.05 15.10
N PHE A 162 7.01 -12.25 16.16
CA PHE A 162 7.92 -11.12 16.25
C PHE A 162 9.40 -11.54 16.19
N LYS A 163 9.76 -12.66 16.82
CA LYS A 163 11.12 -13.21 16.70
C LYS A 163 11.46 -13.58 15.24
N ARG A 164 10.53 -14.18 14.50
CA ARG A 164 10.73 -14.44 13.06
C ARG A 164 10.87 -13.14 12.28
N ALA A 165 10.04 -12.14 12.57
CA ALA A 165 10.14 -10.83 11.96
C ALA A 165 11.51 -10.18 12.21
N SER A 166 12.03 -10.26 13.43
CA SER A 166 13.37 -9.75 13.78
C SER A 166 14.48 -10.45 12.99
N ILE A 167 14.41 -11.76 12.82
CA ILE A 167 15.40 -12.53 12.03
C ILE A 167 15.39 -12.07 10.56
N GLU A 168 14.22 -12.04 9.94
CA GLU A 168 14.09 -11.62 8.53
C GLU A 168 14.51 -10.15 8.34
N MET A 169 14.15 -9.27 9.25
CA MET A 169 14.57 -7.87 9.21
C MET A 169 16.09 -7.73 9.40
N GLY A 170 16.69 -8.60 10.23
CA GLY A 170 18.14 -8.69 10.40
C GLY A 170 18.83 -9.05 9.08
N MET A 171 18.29 -10.02 8.33
CA MET A 171 18.80 -10.39 7.01
C MET A 171 18.67 -9.24 5.99
N ALA A 172 17.51 -8.58 5.92
CA ALA A 172 17.33 -7.42 5.06
C ALA A 172 18.37 -6.32 5.32
N ARG A 173 18.62 -6.01 6.60
CA ARG A 173 19.63 -5.01 7.01
C ARG A 173 21.07 -5.44 6.76
N LYS A 174 21.36 -6.73 6.85
CA LYS A 174 22.69 -7.26 6.53
C LYS A 174 22.98 -7.11 5.04
N LEU A 175 22.00 -7.33 4.19
CA LEU A 175 22.11 -7.21 2.74
C LEU A 175 22.14 -5.75 2.27
N GLU A 176 21.37 -4.87 2.91
CA GLU A 176 21.30 -3.43 2.60
C GLU A 176 21.41 -2.59 3.89
N PRO A 177 22.63 -2.41 4.46
CA PRO A 177 22.80 -1.80 5.77
C PRO A 177 22.48 -0.30 5.84
N HIS A 178 22.47 0.38 4.69
CA HIS A 178 22.22 1.82 4.61
C HIS A 178 20.77 2.16 4.29
N ASN A 179 19.90 1.17 4.04
CA ASN A 179 18.50 1.42 3.72
C ASN A 179 17.75 1.99 4.94
N PRO A 180 17.24 3.25 4.85
CA PRO A 180 16.61 3.91 6.00
C PRO A 180 15.27 3.26 6.39
N LEU A 181 14.56 2.69 5.42
CA LEU A 181 13.29 1.99 5.63
C LEU A 181 13.50 0.76 6.52
N TYR A 182 14.54 -0.02 6.27
CA TYR A 182 14.85 -1.21 7.07
C TYR A 182 15.30 -0.84 8.48
N LYS A 183 16.05 0.24 8.66
CA LYS A 183 16.43 0.75 9.99
C LYS A 183 15.21 1.18 10.81
N LYS A 184 14.27 1.90 10.19
CA LYS A 184 13.03 2.36 10.85
C LYS A 184 12.17 1.17 11.29
N ASN A 185 11.90 0.23 10.38
CA ASN A 185 11.06 -0.93 10.67
C ASN A 185 11.69 -1.89 11.68
N ALA A 186 13.02 -2.07 11.66
CA ALA A 186 13.72 -2.89 12.64
C ALA A 186 13.49 -2.41 14.08
N ARG A 187 13.59 -1.09 14.34
CA ARG A 187 13.33 -0.52 15.66
C ARG A 187 11.91 -0.82 16.14
N GLN A 188 10.94 -0.70 15.25
CA GLN A 188 9.53 -0.96 15.55
C GLN A 188 9.29 -2.44 15.90
N ILE A 189 9.85 -3.37 15.11
CA ILE A 189 9.73 -4.82 15.34
C ILE A 189 10.36 -5.22 16.67
N ILE A 190 11.58 -4.73 16.96
CA ILE A 190 12.28 -5.01 18.24
C ILE A 190 11.47 -4.48 19.43
N HIS A 191 10.88 -3.30 19.32
CA HIS A 191 10.05 -2.76 20.37
C HIS A 191 8.82 -3.65 20.64
N GLN A 192 8.19 -4.16 19.61
CA GLN A 192 7.04 -5.08 19.72
C GLN A 192 7.46 -6.45 20.29
N GLU A 193 8.63 -6.98 19.91
CA GLU A 193 9.16 -8.24 20.44
C GLU A 193 9.40 -8.17 21.96
N ASN A 194 9.93 -7.04 22.44
CA ASN A 194 10.27 -6.84 23.86
C ASN A 194 9.06 -6.44 24.72
N GLY A 195 7.99 -5.93 24.12
CA GLY A 195 6.78 -5.48 24.83
C GLY A 195 5.71 -6.57 25.01
N THR A 196 5.89 -7.75 24.40
CA THR A 196 4.99 -8.93 24.51
C THR A 196 5.53 -9.94 25.50
#